data_a630a95996e6732ac10b511b958b0e18
#
_entry.id   a630a95996e6732ac10b511b958b0e18
#
_cell.length_a   1.000
_cell.length_b   1.000
_cell.length_c   1.000
_cell.angle_alpha   90.00
_cell.angle_beta   90.00
_cell.angle_gamma   90.00
#
_symmetry.space_group_name_H-M   'P 1'
#
loop_
_entity.id
_entity.type
_entity.pdbx_description
1 polymer ?
#
loop_
_entity_poly.entity_id
_entity_poly.type
_entity_poly.pdbx_seq_one_letter_code
_entity_poly.pdbx_strand_id
1 'polypeptide(L)'
;GILVWQDMPSGDRNPEWQNRRYFDGTEMKRSAESEAYYRKEWKEIMDCLYSYPCIGTWVPFNEAWGQFKTVEIAEWTKQYDPTRLVNPASGGNHYTCGDMLDLHNYPQPEMYLYDAQRATVLGEHGGIGLVLKDHIWEPNRNWGICSVQLFQKK
;
A
#
# COMPACT_ATOMS: atom_id res chain seq x y z
N GLY A 1 18.04 -2.81 13.03
CA GLY A 1 17.11 -3.59 12.22
C GLY A 1 16.17 -2.65 11.44
N ILE A 2 15.55 -3.19 10.42
CA ILE A 2 14.55 -2.48 9.59
C ILE A 2 13.21 -3.16 9.84
N LEU A 3 12.17 -2.38 10.09
CA LEU A 3 10.78 -2.87 10.06
C LEU A 3 10.28 -2.89 8.61
N VAL A 4 9.53 -3.91 8.29
CA VAL A 4 8.98 -4.14 6.96
C VAL A 4 7.47 -4.09 7.01
N TRP A 5 6.86 -3.40 6.07
CA TRP A 5 5.46 -3.52 5.71
C TRP A 5 5.39 -4.39 4.46
N GLN A 6 4.66 -5.47 4.54
CA GLN A 6 4.59 -6.45 3.46
C GLN A 6 3.28 -6.32 2.70
N ASP A 7 3.39 -5.90 1.47
CA ASP A 7 2.26 -5.77 0.56
C ASP A 7 1.91 -7.11 -0.10
N MET A 8 0.62 -7.28 -0.35
CA MET A 8 0.12 -8.26 -1.31
C MET A 8 0.22 -7.66 -2.73
N PRO A 9 0.90 -8.29 -3.69
CA PRO A 9 0.84 -7.90 -5.09
C PRO A 9 -0.53 -8.27 -5.67
N SER A 10 -1.51 -7.40 -5.44
CA SER A 10 -2.93 -7.76 -5.51
C SER A 10 -3.48 -8.00 -6.91
N GLY A 11 -2.87 -7.49 -7.96
CA GLY A 11 -3.24 -7.77 -9.34
C GLY A 11 -4.72 -7.48 -9.71
N ASP A 12 -5.15 -7.98 -10.90
CA ASP A 12 -6.47 -7.78 -11.48
C ASP A 12 -6.75 -6.32 -11.89
N ARG A 13 -8.00 -5.89 -11.95
CA ARG A 13 -8.39 -4.54 -12.35
C ARG A 13 -8.39 -3.59 -11.18
N ASN A 14 -8.18 -2.33 -11.45
CA ASN A 14 -8.28 -1.31 -10.43
C ASN A 14 -9.71 -0.75 -10.41
N PRO A 15 -10.31 -0.58 -9.22
CA PRO A 15 -11.46 0.29 -9.07
C PRO A 15 -11.04 1.75 -9.25
N GLU A 16 -12.00 2.65 -9.30
CA GLU A 16 -11.73 4.08 -9.26
C GLU A 16 -11.03 4.45 -7.95
N TRP A 17 -9.88 5.10 -8.04
CA TRP A 17 -9.13 5.54 -6.88
C TRP A 17 -9.73 6.80 -6.24
N GLN A 18 -10.07 6.72 -4.96
CA GLN A 18 -10.70 7.80 -4.20
C GLN A 18 -9.90 8.15 -2.95
N ASN A 19 -8.65 8.47 -3.12
CA ASN A 19 -7.67 8.65 -2.04
C ASN A 19 -8.05 9.68 -0.96
N ARG A 20 -8.95 10.61 -1.24
CA ARG A 20 -9.34 11.67 -0.30
C ARG A 20 -10.72 11.45 0.31
N ARG A 21 -11.31 10.30 0.10
CA ARG A 21 -12.61 9.95 0.65
C ARG A 21 -12.47 8.89 1.72
N TYR A 22 -13.06 9.17 2.86
CA TYR A 22 -13.08 8.27 3.98
C TYR A 22 -14.39 7.49 3.99
N PHE A 23 -14.33 6.18 4.11
CA PHE A 23 -15.48 5.25 4.13
C PHE A 23 -16.32 5.17 2.85
N ASP A 24 -15.91 5.80 1.80
CA ASP A 24 -16.68 5.89 0.56
C ASP A 24 -15.86 5.44 -0.65
N GLY A 25 -14.98 4.50 -0.40
CA GLY A 25 -14.15 3.93 -1.44
C GLY A 25 -14.93 3.00 -2.35
N THR A 26 -14.57 2.95 -3.63
CA THR A 26 -15.06 1.95 -4.55
C THR A 26 -14.20 0.69 -4.48
N GLU A 27 -14.84 -0.44 -4.65
CA GLU A 27 -14.20 -1.74 -4.74
C GLU A 27 -14.51 -2.39 -6.08
N MET A 28 -13.59 -3.18 -6.58
CA MET A 28 -13.87 -4.00 -7.74
C MET A 28 -14.68 -5.25 -7.35
N LYS A 29 -15.36 -5.82 -8.33
CA LYS A 29 -15.91 -7.16 -8.22
C LYS A 29 -14.96 -8.14 -8.87
N ARG A 30 -14.31 -8.96 -8.08
CA ARG A 30 -13.54 -10.09 -8.59
C ARG A 30 -14.45 -11.23 -9.00
N SER A 31 -14.06 -12.02 -10.00
CA SER A 31 -14.65 -13.32 -10.21
C SER A 31 -14.34 -14.25 -9.03
N ALA A 32 -15.13 -15.29 -8.83
CA ALA A 32 -14.87 -16.28 -7.79
C ALA A 32 -13.48 -16.92 -7.92
N GLU A 33 -13.02 -17.13 -9.15
CA GLU A 33 -11.70 -17.66 -9.44
C GLU A 33 -10.59 -16.66 -9.05
N SER A 34 -10.71 -15.37 -9.45
CA SER A 34 -9.76 -14.33 -9.09
C SER A 34 -9.68 -14.13 -7.58
N GLU A 35 -10.82 -14.14 -6.87
CA GLU A 35 -10.83 -14.07 -5.41
C GLU A 35 -10.15 -15.28 -4.77
N ALA A 36 -10.41 -16.49 -5.27
CA ALA A 36 -9.77 -17.71 -4.76
C ALA A 36 -8.26 -17.68 -4.92
N TYR A 37 -7.76 -17.21 -6.06
CA TYR A 37 -6.32 -17.03 -6.29
C TYR A 37 -5.72 -15.98 -5.34
N TYR A 38 -6.36 -14.82 -5.20
CA TYR A 38 -5.91 -13.80 -4.27
C TYR A 38 -5.76 -14.33 -2.84
N ARG A 39 -6.80 -15.01 -2.33
CA ARG A 39 -6.78 -15.55 -0.97
C ARG A 39 -5.71 -16.62 -0.79
N LYS A 40 -5.52 -17.48 -1.79
CA LYS A 40 -4.48 -18.49 -1.78
C LYS A 40 -3.09 -17.85 -1.72
N GLU A 41 -2.78 -16.93 -2.62
CA GLU A 41 -1.48 -16.27 -2.69
C GLU A 41 -1.20 -15.45 -1.42
N TRP A 42 -2.19 -14.69 -0.94
CA TRP A 42 -2.00 -13.91 0.29
C TRP A 42 -1.72 -14.79 1.50
N LYS A 43 -2.43 -15.89 1.62
CA LYS A 43 -2.15 -16.88 2.65
C LYS A 43 -0.74 -17.46 2.53
N GLU A 44 -0.32 -17.85 1.34
CA GLU A 44 0.99 -18.42 1.07
C GLU A 44 2.12 -17.41 1.38
N ILE A 45 1.93 -16.13 1.09
CA ILE A 45 2.86 -15.06 1.46
C ILE A 45 2.96 -14.96 2.99
N MET A 46 1.84 -14.90 3.70
CA MET A 46 1.84 -14.84 5.16
C MET A 46 2.52 -16.08 5.78
N ASP A 47 2.24 -17.27 5.27
CA ASP A 47 2.86 -18.52 5.73
C ASP A 47 4.38 -18.51 5.51
N CYS A 48 4.80 -18.13 4.32
CA CYS A 48 6.21 -18.11 3.95
C CYS A 48 7.02 -17.11 4.78
N LEU A 49 6.41 -15.98 5.10
CA LEU A 49 7.07 -14.87 5.76
C LEU A 49 6.79 -14.79 7.27
N TYR A 50 6.00 -15.70 7.80
CA TYR A 50 5.56 -15.68 9.20
C TYR A 50 6.70 -15.60 10.21
N SER A 51 7.79 -16.33 9.96
CA SER A 51 8.94 -16.42 10.86
C SER A 51 9.88 -15.22 10.84
N TYR A 52 9.62 -14.21 10.00
CA TYR A 52 10.45 -13.00 9.93
C TYR A 52 9.94 -11.91 10.89
N PRO A 53 10.61 -11.70 12.04
CA PRO A 53 10.12 -10.75 13.05
C PRO A 53 10.24 -9.29 12.64
N CYS A 54 10.93 -9.00 11.55
CA CYS A 54 11.02 -7.65 11.00
C CYS A 54 9.73 -7.19 10.30
N ILE A 55 8.85 -8.11 9.90
CA ILE A 55 7.56 -7.74 9.32
C ILE A 55 6.65 -7.30 10.46
N GLY A 56 6.32 -6.02 10.48
CA GLY A 56 5.44 -5.41 11.48
C GLY A 56 4.00 -5.24 11.01
N THR A 57 3.80 -5.19 9.70
CA THR A 57 2.49 -4.86 9.11
C THR A 57 2.24 -5.65 7.85
N TRP A 58 1.03 -6.21 7.74
CA TRP A 58 0.48 -6.78 6.53
C TRP A 58 -0.35 -5.74 5.78
N VAL A 59 -0.16 -5.64 4.46
CA VAL A 59 -0.84 -4.65 3.60
C VAL A 59 -1.56 -5.37 2.47
N PRO A 60 -2.86 -5.69 2.62
CA PRO A 60 -3.63 -6.39 1.60
C PRO A 60 -3.78 -5.61 0.29
N PHE A 61 -3.90 -4.28 0.36
CA PHE A 61 -4.13 -3.45 -0.83
C PHE A 61 -3.31 -2.16 -0.77
N ASN A 62 -2.70 -1.81 -1.90
CA ASN A 62 -2.00 -0.57 -2.12
C ASN A 62 -2.70 0.24 -3.23
N GLU A 63 -2.98 1.52 -2.97
CA GLU A 63 -3.54 2.49 -3.92
C GLU A 63 -4.74 1.97 -4.72
N ALA A 64 -5.62 1.24 -4.07
CA ALA A 64 -6.81 0.60 -4.65
C ALA A 64 -6.54 -0.48 -5.70
N TRP A 65 -5.28 -0.85 -5.95
CA TRP A 65 -4.94 -1.86 -6.95
C TRP A 65 -5.56 -3.22 -6.60
N GLY A 66 -6.52 -3.63 -7.44
CA GLY A 66 -7.24 -4.88 -7.24
C GLY A 66 -8.08 -4.95 -5.97
N GLN A 67 -8.37 -3.82 -5.33
CA GLN A 67 -9.06 -3.74 -4.05
C GLN A 67 -10.49 -4.26 -4.13
N PHE A 68 -10.84 -5.17 -3.24
CA PHE A 68 -12.17 -5.78 -3.12
C PHE A 68 -12.40 -6.27 -1.70
N LYS A 69 -13.64 -6.26 -1.24
CA LYS A 69 -14.04 -6.77 0.09
C LYS A 69 -13.08 -6.36 1.20
N THR A 70 -12.68 -5.10 1.22
CA THR A 70 -11.56 -4.59 2.04
C THR A 70 -11.72 -4.93 3.51
N VAL A 71 -12.91 -4.74 4.05
CA VAL A 71 -13.19 -5.05 5.47
C VAL A 71 -12.99 -6.54 5.75
N GLU A 72 -13.60 -7.39 4.93
CA GLU A 72 -13.52 -8.85 5.07
C GLU A 72 -12.06 -9.36 4.96
N ILE A 73 -11.32 -8.84 3.98
CA ILE A 73 -9.92 -9.23 3.76
C ILE A 73 -9.03 -8.75 4.92
N ALA A 74 -9.23 -7.53 5.40
CA ALA A 74 -8.47 -7.00 6.54
C ALA A 74 -8.75 -7.81 7.82
N GLU A 75 -10.01 -8.10 8.10
CA GLU A 75 -10.40 -8.92 9.26
C GLU A 75 -9.84 -10.34 9.16
N TRP A 76 -9.95 -10.96 7.99
CA TRP A 76 -9.36 -12.28 7.75
C TRP A 76 -7.84 -12.27 7.93
N THR A 77 -7.14 -11.26 7.41
CA THR A 77 -5.68 -11.11 7.59
C THR A 77 -5.33 -11.00 9.07
N LYS A 78 -6.09 -10.19 9.83
CA LYS A 78 -5.87 -10.01 11.28
C LYS A 78 -6.17 -11.28 12.09
N GLN A 79 -7.19 -12.02 11.70
CA GLN A 79 -7.52 -13.31 12.35
C GLN A 79 -6.47 -14.38 12.03
N TYR A 80 -5.94 -14.35 10.82
CA TYR A 80 -4.91 -15.30 10.39
C TYR A 80 -3.57 -15.06 11.10
N ASP A 81 -3.15 -13.81 11.22
CA ASP A 81 -1.97 -13.41 12.00
C ASP A 81 -2.30 -12.26 12.97
N PRO A 82 -2.75 -12.57 14.19
CA PRO A 82 -3.09 -11.55 15.17
C PRO A 82 -1.87 -10.84 15.77
N THR A 83 -0.66 -11.32 15.48
CA THR A 83 0.58 -10.80 16.07
C THR A 83 1.10 -9.55 15.37
N ARG A 84 0.63 -9.25 14.17
CA ARG A 84 1.05 -8.12 13.34
C ARG A 84 -0.08 -7.13 13.12
N LEU A 85 0.29 -5.92 12.77
CA LEU A 85 -0.66 -4.89 12.34
C LEU A 85 -1.19 -5.19 10.94
N VAL A 86 -2.38 -4.66 10.64
CA VAL A 86 -2.98 -4.70 9.32
C VAL A 86 -3.25 -3.28 8.85
N ASN A 87 -2.64 -2.91 7.73
CA ASN A 87 -2.93 -1.71 6.95
C ASN A 87 -3.88 -2.10 5.81
N PRO A 88 -5.18 -1.86 5.94
CA PRO A 88 -6.18 -2.50 5.08
C PRO A 88 -6.17 -1.97 3.65
N ALA A 89 -5.82 -0.69 3.47
CA ALA A 89 -5.84 0.00 2.19
C ALA A 89 -4.84 1.15 2.22
N SER A 90 -3.58 0.83 1.94
CA SER A 90 -2.49 1.78 1.91
C SER A 90 -2.72 2.83 0.80
N GLY A 91 -2.85 4.09 1.19
CA GLY A 91 -2.93 5.21 0.27
C GLY A 91 -4.26 5.46 -0.43
N GLY A 92 -5.29 4.70 -0.19
CA GLY A 92 -6.55 5.00 -0.85
C GLY A 92 -7.68 4.02 -0.63
N ASN A 93 -8.90 4.44 -1.07
CA ASN A 93 -10.20 3.78 -0.89
C ASN A 93 -10.37 3.23 0.54
N HIS A 94 -10.36 4.15 1.50
CA HIS A 94 -10.33 3.84 2.93
C HIS A 94 -11.65 3.28 3.46
N TYR A 95 -11.52 2.37 4.43
CA TYR A 95 -12.63 1.75 5.16
C TYR A 95 -12.35 1.76 6.66
N THR A 96 -13.41 1.62 7.48
CA THR A 96 -13.29 1.55 8.94
C THR A 96 -12.90 0.14 9.38
N CYS A 97 -11.67 -0.26 9.09
CA CYS A 97 -11.12 -1.56 9.46
C CYS A 97 -9.60 -1.48 9.59
N GLY A 98 -8.99 -2.55 10.09
CA GLY A 98 -7.55 -2.62 10.29
C GLY A 98 -7.04 -1.76 11.45
N ASP A 99 -5.74 -1.67 11.58
CA ASP A 99 -5.07 -1.03 12.71
C ASP A 99 -4.66 0.42 12.44
N MET A 100 -4.70 0.86 11.18
CA MET A 100 -4.27 2.20 10.80
C MET A 100 -5.05 2.77 9.61
N LEU A 101 -5.01 4.10 9.49
CA LEU A 101 -5.39 4.86 8.31
C LEU A 101 -4.10 5.33 7.65
N ASP A 102 -3.81 4.84 6.45
CA ASP A 102 -2.58 5.15 5.74
C ASP A 102 -2.83 6.04 4.54
N LEU A 103 -2.19 7.18 4.54
CA LEU A 103 -2.32 8.20 3.50
C LEU A 103 -1.10 8.20 2.60
N HIS A 104 -1.33 8.42 1.30
CA HIS A 104 -0.30 8.73 0.33
C HIS A 104 -0.49 10.15 -0.18
N ASN A 105 0.55 10.95 -0.18
CA ASN A 105 0.50 12.30 -0.75
C ASN A 105 1.81 12.70 -1.40
N TYR A 106 1.73 13.06 -2.65
CA TYR A 106 2.88 13.42 -3.47
C TYR A 106 2.72 14.83 -4.07
N PRO A 107 3.81 15.58 -4.23
CA PRO A 107 5.17 15.32 -3.74
C PRO A 107 5.39 15.76 -2.28
N GLN A 108 4.51 16.59 -1.74
CA GLN A 108 4.65 17.15 -0.40
C GLN A 108 4.04 16.22 0.65
N PRO A 109 4.70 16.06 1.81
CA PRO A 109 4.09 15.35 2.92
C PRO A 109 2.90 16.17 3.47
N GLU A 110 1.70 15.58 3.42
CA GLU A 110 0.48 16.22 3.93
C GLU A 110 -0.43 15.18 4.57
N MET A 111 -0.90 15.48 5.77
CA MET A 111 -1.89 14.70 6.50
C MET A 111 -3.26 15.35 6.29
N TYR A 112 -4.00 14.93 5.28
CA TYR A 112 -5.26 15.54 4.86
C TYR A 112 -6.51 14.87 5.48
N LEU A 113 -6.34 13.78 6.20
CA LEU A 113 -7.40 13.02 6.85
C LEU A 113 -6.89 12.42 8.16
N TYR A 114 -7.75 12.28 9.15
CA TYR A 114 -7.41 11.70 10.44
C TYR A 114 -8.49 10.73 10.90
N ASP A 115 -8.05 9.68 11.59
CA ASP A 115 -8.93 8.75 12.29
C ASP A 115 -8.79 8.94 13.81
N ALA A 116 -9.92 9.03 14.51
CA ALA A 116 -9.92 9.21 15.96
C ALA A 116 -9.62 7.91 16.73
N GLN A 117 -9.72 6.76 16.09
CA GLN A 117 -9.62 5.44 16.74
C GLN A 117 -8.38 4.66 16.32
N ARG A 118 -7.80 4.98 15.18
CA ARG A 118 -6.63 4.29 14.62
C ARG A 118 -5.46 5.23 14.45
N ALA A 119 -4.26 4.68 14.40
CA ALA A 119 -3.10 5.46 13.99
C ALA A 119 -3.30 5.99 12.57
N THR A 120 -3.10 7.29 12.37
CA THR A 120 -3.01 7.89 11.05
C THR A 120 -1.55 8.02 10.67
N VAL A 121 -1.19 7.47 9.53
CA VAL A 121 0.18 7.46 9.02
C VAL A 121 0.24 8.06 7.62
N LEU A 122 1.39 8.56 7.24
CA LEU A 122 1.72 8.95 5.88
C LEU A 122 2.71 7.92 5.34
N GLY A 123 2.19 6.84 4.75
CA GLY A 123 2.98 5.69 4.31
C GLY A 123 3.86 6.02 3.13
N GLU A 124 3.36 6.87 2.22
CA GLU A 124 4.13 7.28 1.06
C GLU A 124 4.03 8.77 0.79
N HIS A 125 5.18 9.37 0.47
CA HIS A 125 5.28 10.76 0.05
C HIS A 125 6.59 11.00 -0.73
N GLY A 126 6.75 12.20 -1.30
CA GLY A 126 7.98 12.61 -1.97
C GLY A 126 8.01 12.21 -3.44
N GLY A 127 8.31 10.97 -3.76
CA GLY A 127 8.43 10.50 -5.15
C GLY A 127 9.51 11.25 -5.94
N ILE A 128 10.65 11.54 -5.30
CA ILE A 128 11.74 12.31 -5.90
C ILE A 128 12.60 11.39 -6.75
N GLY A 129 12.67 11.69 -8.05
CA GLY A 129 13.53 10.99 -8.98
C GLY A 129 14.88 11.72 -9.16
N LEU A 130 15.98 10.99 -8.98
CA LEU A 130 17.32 11.45 -9.24
C LEU A 130 17.98 10.55 -10.27
N VAL A 131 18.31 11.12 -11.43
CA VAL A 131 19.03 10.40 -12.47
C VAL A 131 20.54 10.50 -12.18
N LEU A 132 21.14 9.35 -11.89
CA LEU A 132 22.59 9.22 -11.77
C LEU A 132 23.11 8.46 -12.97
N LYS A 133 24.14 9.02 -13.62
CA LYS A 133 24.83 8.37 -14.73
C LYS A 133 25.31 6.98 -14.29
N ASP A 134 25.13 6.01 -15.15
CA ASP A 134 25.51 4.60 -14.95
C ASP A 134 24.73 3.85 -13.85
N HIS A 135 23.65 4.47 -13.30
CA HIS A 135 22.78 3.86 -12.28
C HIS A 135 21.29 3.87 -12.66
N ILE A 136 20.99 3.97 -13.95
CA ILE A 136 19.61 3.94 -14.47
C ILE A 136 19.50 2.99 -15.65
N TRP A 137 18.33 2.37 -15.80
CA TRP A 137 18.04 1.48 -16.93
C TRP A 137 17.91 2.23 -18.25
N GLU A 138 17.20 3.35 -18.21
CA GLU A 138 16.84 4.14 -19.38
C GLU A 138 17.29 5.58 -19.18
N PRO A 139 18.32 6.04 -19.90
CA PRO A 139 18.91 7.38 -19.69
C PRO A 139 17.94 8.55 -19.87
N ASN A 140 16.88 8.34 -20.67
CA ASN A 140 15.93 9.38 -21.02
C ASN A 140 14.61 9.30 -20.22
N ARG A 141 14.48 8.31 -19.35
CA ARG A 141 13.26 8.08 -18.55
C ARG A 141 13.63 7.84 -17.11
N ASN A 142 13.05 8.64 -16.24
CA ASN A 142 13.17 8.48 -14.81
C ASN A 142 11.77 8.35 -14.21
N TRP A 143 11.59 7.37 -13.32
CA TRP A 143 10.39 7.29 -12.51
C TRP A 143 10.56 8.25 -11.33
N GLY A 144 9.62 9.13 -11.19
CA GLY A 144 9.56 10.09 -10.08
C GLY A 144 8.51 11.15 -10.37
N ILE A 145 7.76 11.53 -9.35
CA ILE A 145 6.75 12.60 -9.44
C ILE A 145 7.43 13.96 -9.55
N CYS A 146 8.61 14.09 -8.92
CA CYS A 146 9.49 15.25 -9.03
C CYS A 146 10.87 14.81 -9.46
N SER A 147 11.47 15.52 -10.44
CA SER A 147 12.87 15.33 -10.81
C SER A 147 13.74 16.39 -10.14
N VAL A 148 14.86 15.98 -9.58
CA VAL A 148 15.88 16.86 -9.04
C VAL A 148 16.99 16.98 -10.07
N GLN A 149 17.27 18.21 -10.52
CA GLN A 149 18.48 18.48 -11.29
C GLN A 149 19.63 18.72 -10.31
N LEU A 150 20.68 17.94 -10.42
CA LEU A 150 21.93 18.23 -9.72
C LEU A 150 22.49 19.53 -10.28
N PHE A 151 22.53 20.57 -9.46
CA PHE A 151 23.33 21.76 -9.78
C PHE A 151 24.79 21.32 -9.74
N GLN A 152 25.39 21.09 -10.91
CA GLN A 152 26.84 21.02 -11.00
C GLN A 152 27.35 22.41 -10.67
N LYS A 153 27.98 22.60 -9.50
CA LYS A 153 28.83 23.74 -9.27
C LYS A 153 29.97 23.68 -10.28
N LYS A 154 29.99 24.67 -11.17
CA LYS A 154 31.16 24.93 -12.04
C LYS A 154 32.36 25.32 -11.19
#